data_5df242618aa4f2bd98f1ef24016d96d5
#
_entry.id   5df242618aa4f2bd98f1ef24016d96d5
#
_cell.length_a   1.000
_cell.length_b   1.000
_cell.length_c   1.000
_cell.angle_alpha   90.00
_cell.angle_beta   90.00
_cell.angle_gamma   90.00
#
_symmetry.space_group_name_H-M   'P 1'
#
loop_
_entity.id
_entity.type
_entity.pdbx_description
1 polymer ?
#
loop_
_entity_poly.entity_id
_entity_poly.type
_entity_poly.pdbx_seq_one_letter_code
_entity_poly.pdbx_strand_id
1 'polypeptide(L)'
;MQIKLFSFNPFQVNTYLLINEYRECILIDAGCLDSYECTKLSSYIKENKLSLKRVLNTHLHLDHIFGNKFVFEEYGIKPEAHKADEFLINRFPLMAKNFGINSNTTIEIGNYLNDNDTITLGNIKLTVLHTPGHSPGGVSFYAEDDHCLFSGDSLFLGSVGRTDLD
;
A
#
# COMPACT_ATOMS: atom_id res chain seq x y z
N MET A 1 -16.76 6.14 4.78
CA MET A 1 -15.38 6.42 5.28
C MET A 1 -14.84 7.72 4.72
N GLN A 2 -13.78 8.30 5.32
CA GLN A 2 -13.05 9.44 4.75
C GLN A 2 -11.78 8.91 4.07
N ILE A 3 -11.47 9.43 2.87
CA ILE A 3 -10.27 9.01 2.11
C ILE A 3 -9.33 10.22 1.99
N LYS A 4 -8.07 10.04 2.38
CA LYS A 4 -6.99 10.98 2.11
C LYS A 4 -6.03 10.35 1.11
N LEU A 5 -5.85 11.02 -0.02
CA LEU A 5 -4.89 10.63 -1.06
C LEU A 5 -3.59 11.42 -0.92
N PHE A 6 -2.47 10.72 -1.08
CA PHE A 6 -1.16 11.27 -1.34
C PHE A 6 -0.64 10.71 -2.66
N SER A 7 0.14 11.50 -3.38
CA SER A 7 0.95 11.02 -4.48
C SER A 7 2.40 11.12 -4.06
N PHE A 8 3.12 10.01 -4.08
CA PHE A 8 4.47 9.89 -3.59
C PHE A 8 5.41 9.32 -4.65
N ASN A 9 6.69 9.54 -4.44
CA ASN A 9 7.83 9.11 -5.22
C ASN A 9 7.81 9.54 -6.70
N PRO A 10 8.90 9.35 -7.48
CA PRO A 10 8.96 9.74 -8.89
C PRO A 10 7.97 9.00 -9.81
N PHE A 11 7.45 7.84 -9.36
CA PHE A 11 6.44 7.08 -10.10
C PHE A 11 5.01 7.59 -9.85
N GLN A 12 4.83 8.58 -8.95
CA GLN A 12 3.54 9.19 -8.60
C GLN A 12 2.52 8.17 -8.06
N VAL A 13 3.01 7.23 -7.24
CA VAL A 13 2.15 6.21 -6.64
C VAL A 13 1.09 6.84 -5.75
N ASN A 14 -0.12 6.38 -5.92
CA ASN A 14 -1.24 6.74 -5.06
C ASN A 14 -1.17 5.97 -3.74
N THR A 15 -0.92 6.69 -2.66
CA THR A 15 -1.00 6.19 -1.28
C THR A 15 -2.30 6.67 -0.67
N TYR A 16 -3.13 5.76 -0.17
CA TYR A 16 -4.43 6.09 0.42
C TYR A 16 -4.42 5.88 1.93
N LEU A 17 -4.99 6.83 2.66
CA LEU A 17 -5.30 6.70 4.08
C LEU A 17 -6.81 6.68 4.23
N LEU A 18 -7.36 5.53 4.62
CA LEU A 18 -8.79 5.32 4.87
C LEU A 18 -9.07 5.53 6.34
N ILE A 19 -9.96 6.46 6.68
CA ILE A 19 -10.18 6.92 8.04
C ILE A 19 -11.63 6.62 8.44
N ASN A 20 -11.80 5.95 9.58
CA ASN A 20 -13.11 5.66 10.16
C ASN A 20 -13.61 6.77 11.10
N GLU A 21 -14.81 6.62 11.61
CA GLU A 21 -15.48 7.54 12.54
C GLU A 21 -14.77 7.69 13.91
N TYR A 22 -13.90 6.71 14.26
CA TYR A 22 -13.13 6.70 15.52
C TYR A 22 -11.72 7.26 15.36
N ARG A 23 -11.39 7.87 14.20
CA ARG A 23 -10.05 8.33 13.84
C ARG A 23 -9.00 7.21 13.77
N GLU A 24 -9.43 5.97 13.57
CA GLU A 24 -8.53 4.89 13.22
C GLU A 24 -8.39 4.82 11.70
N CYS A 25 -7.24 4.38 11.22
CA CYS A 25 -7.01 4.38 9.77
C CYS A 25 -6.26 3.14 9.26
N ILE A 26 -6.50 2.87 7.97
CA ILE A 26 -5.79 1.89 7.16
C ILE A 26 -4.98 2.65 6.13
N LEU A 27 -3.70 2.31 5.97
CA LEU A 27 -2.83 2.82 4.92
C LEU A 27 -2.77 1.80 3.79
N ILE A 28 -3.01 2.23 2.56
CA ILE A 28 -2.85 1.40 1.35
C ILE A 28 -1.68 1.96 0.55
N ASP A 29 -0.71 1.11 0.22
CA ASP A 29 0.50 1.38 -0.56
C ASP A 29 1.32 2.53 0.00
N ALA A 30 2.17 2.23 0.98
CA ALA A 30 3.08 3.21 1.58
C ALA A 30 4.21 3.58 0.60
N GLY A 31 3.91 4.43 -0.38
CA GLY A 31 4.83 4.81 -1.46
C GLY A 31 5.85 5.90 -1.10
N CYS A 32 5.84 6.44 0.13
CA CYS A 32 6.75 7.51 0.54
C CYS A 32 8.21 7.05 0.51
N LEU A 33 9.05 7.75 -0.27
CA LEU A 33 10.43 7.35 -0.54
C LEU A 33 11.44 8.09 0.32
N ASP A 34 11.33 9.40 0.43
CA ASP A 34 12.29 10.24 1.12
C ASP A 34 11.75 10.79 2.45
N SER A 35 12.63 11.46 3.21
CA SER A 35 12.29 12.03 4.50
C SER A 35 11.19 13.10 4.43
N TYR A 36 11.10 13.83 3.33
CA TYR A 36 10.05 14.83 3.13
C TYR A 36 8.69 14.16 2.97
N GLU A 37 8.59 13.15 2.13
CA GLU A 37 7.35 12.40 1.90
C GLU A 37 6.92 11.61 3.16
N CYS A 38 7.87 10.95 3.83
CA CYS A 38 7.63 10.28 5.11
C CYS A 38 7.10 11.26 6.18
N THR A 39 7.72 12.45 6.29
CA THR A 39 7.25 13.49 7.21
C THR A 39 5.86 13.98 6.83
N LYS A 40 5.56 14.16 5.54
CA LYS A 40 4.24 14.58 5.07
C LYS A 40 3.15 13.59 5.49
N LEU A 41 3.41 12.27 5.39
CA LEU A 41 2.49 11.23 5.82
C LEU A 41 2.31 11.24 7.34
N SER A 42 3.41 11.20 8.11
CA SER A 42 3.37 11.14 9.58
C SER A 42 2.80 12.42 10.21
N SER A 43 3.13 13.58 9.66
CA SER A 43 2.53 14.85 10.11
C SER A 43 1.03 14.87 9.92
N TYR A 44 0.52 14.40 8.77
CA TYR A 44 -0.92 14.33 8.55
C TYR A 44 -1.61 13.42 9.57
N ILE A 45 -1.05 12.22 9.82
CA ILE A 45 -1.57 11.28 10.82
C ILE A 45 -1.59 11.94 12.21
N LYS A 46 -0.50 12.58 12.61
CA LYS A 46 -0.35 13.24 13.92
C LYS A 46 -1.28 14.43 14.10
N GLU A 47 -1.30 15.36 13.14
CA GLU A 47 -2.09 16.60 13.21
C GLU A 47 -3.59 16.32 13.24
N ASN A 48 -4.03 15.25 12.54
CA ASN A 48 -5.42 14.83 12.56
C ASN A 48 -5.73 13.84 13.70
N LYS A 49 -4.77 13.55 14.58
CA LYS A 49 -4.91 12.63 15.73
C LYS A 49 -5.43 11.26 15.30
N LEU A 50 -4.89 10.75 14.20
CA LEU A 50 -5.26 9.44 13.66
C LEU A 50 -4.46 8.34 14.33
N SER A 51 -5.06 7.15 14.43
CA SER A 51 -4.41 5.92 14.91
C SER A 51 -4.30 4.93 13.75
N LEU A 52 -3.09 4.76 13.20
CA LEU A 52 -2.85 3.77 12.17
C LEU A 52 -3.01 2.37 12.76
N LYS A 53 -3.79 1.51 12.11
CA LYS A 53 -4.10 0.15 12.56
C LYS A 53 -3.62 -0.93 11.61
N ARG A 54 -3.65 -0.66 10.31
CA ARG A 54 -3.24 -1.63 9.28
C ARG A 54 -2.50 -0.94 8.14
N VAL A 55 -1.61 -1.69 7.53
CA VAL A 55 -0.90 -1.30 6.30
C VAL A 55 -1.15 -2.40 5.27
N LEU A 56 -1.75 -2.04 4.17
CA LEU A 56 -2.12 -2.96 3.09
C LEU A 56 -1.30 -2.62 1.85
N ASN A 57 -0.80 -3.61 1.13
CA ASN A 57 -0.21 -3.41 -0.18
C ASN A 57 -1.10 -4.07 -1.25
N THR A 58 -1.41 -3.32 -2.30
CA THR A 58 -2.09 -3.86 -3.49
C THR A 58 -1.19 -4.86 -4.20
N HIS A 59 0.11 -4.60 -4.21
CA HIS A 59 1.16 -5.49 -4.73
C HIS A 59 2.53 -5.05 -4.18
N LEU A 60 3.58 -5.80 -4.45
CA LEU A 60 4.88 -5.58 -3.84
C LEU A 60 5.95 -5.05 -4.81
N HIS A 61 5.58 -4.31 -5.85
CA HIS A 61 6.56 -3.54 -6.63
C HIS A 61 7.17 -2.43 -5.76
N LEU A 62 8.42 -2.09 -6.07
CA LEU A 62 9.27 -1.27 -5.20
C LEU A 62 8.64 0.09 -4.83
N ASP A 63 7.98 0.73 -5.76
CA ASP A 63 7.40 2.05 -5.61
C ASP A 63 6.17 2.06 -4.68
N HIS A 64 5.45 0.95 -4.56
CA HIS A 64 4.34 0.78 -3.63
C HIS A 64 4.76 0.45 -2.19
N ILE A 65 6.03 0.06 -1.99
CA ILE A 65 6.53 -0.42 -0.70
C ILE A 65 7.70 0.40 -0.13
N PHE A 66 8.12 1.49 -0.78
CA PHE A 66 9.23 2.33 -0.31
C PHE A 66 9.11 2.75 1.15
N GLY A 67 7.93 3.12 1.57
CA GLY A 67 7.64 3.59 2.92
C GLY A 67 7.32 2.50 3.94
N ASN A 68 7.22 1.23 3.55
CA ASN A 68 6.82 0.16 4.48
C ASN A 68 7.74 0.08 5.70
N LYS A 69 9.06 0.24 5.51
CA LYS A 69 10.02 0.24 6.61
C LYS A 69 9.82 1.43 7.54
N PHE A 70 9.68 2.63 6.99
CA PHE A 70 9.41 3.82 7.78
C PHE A 70 8.13 3.66 8.61
N VAL A 71 7.06 3.15 8.01
CA VAL A 71 5.78 2.93 8.69
C VAL A 71 5.93 1.88 9.80
N PHE A 72 6.69 0.83 9.58
CA PHE A 72 6.97 -0.15 10.63
C PHE A 72 7.79 0.44 11.77
N GLU A 73 8.85 1.20 11.48
CA GLU A 73 9.70 1.83 12.50
C GLU A 73 8.93 2.88 13.32
N GLU A 74 8.03 3.63 12.70
CA GLU A 74 7.26 4.70 13.37
C GLU A 74 6.02 4.17 14.12
N TYR A 75 5.33 3.15 13.58
CA TYR A 75 4.04 2.70 14.13
C TYR A 75 4.02 1.25 14.61
N GLY A 76 5.07 0.47 14.36
CA GLY A 76 5.16 -0.94 14.75
C GLY A 76 4.27 -1.89 13.93
N ILE A 77 3.74 -1.45 12.79
CA ILE A 77 2.76 -2.19 11.99
C ILE A 77 3.45 -2.75 10.75
N LYS A 78 3.44 -4.08 10.61
CA LYS A 78 3.94 -4.77 9.42
C LYS A 78 2.90 -4.69 8.30
N PRO A 79 3.34 -4.60 7.02
CA PRO A 79 2.43 -4.59 5.87
C PRO A 79 1.78 -5.96 5.66
N GLU A 80 0.60 -5.94 5.06
CA GLU A 80 -0.15 -7.11 4.64
C GLU A 80 -0.26 -7.12 3.11
N ALA A 81 0.01 -8.27 2.49
CA ALA A 81 0.02 -8.42 1.04
C ALA A 81 -0.32 -9.86 0.63
N HIS A 82 -0.57 -10.08 -0.65
CA HIS A 82 -0.75 -11.44 -1.16
C HIS A 82 0.59 -12.18 -1.26
N LYS A 83 0.61 -13.46 -0.87
CA LYS A 83 1.82 -14.28 -0.77
C LYS A 83 2.57 -14.43 -2.10
N ALA A 84 1.85 -14.46 -3.22
CA ALA A 84 2.47 -14.66 -4.52
C ALA A 84 3.47 -13.57 -4.93
N ASP A 85 3.43 -12.39 -4.30
CA ASP A 85 4.37 -11.29 -4.54
C ASP A 85 5.57 -11.27 -3.59
N GLU A 86 5.63 -12.14 -2.57
CA GLU A 86 6.68 -12.10 -1.55
C GLU A 86 8.10 -12.14 -2.13
N PHE A 87 8.29 -12.81 -3.27
CA PHE A 87 9.58 -12.88 -3.95
C PHE A 87 10.10 -11.49 -4.42
N LEU A 88 9.21 -10.51 -4.64
CA LEU A 88 9.56 -9.16 -5.03
C LEU A 88 10.33 -8.41 -3.94
N ILE A 89 10.07 -8.74 -2.67
CA ILE A 89 10.82 -8.18 -1.54
C ILE A 89 12.31 -8.53 -1.65
N ASN A 90 12.61 -9.77 -2.03
CA ASN A 90 14.00 -10.20 -2.21
C ASN A 90 14.68 -9.53 -3.42
N ARG A 91 13.90 -9.12 -4.42
CA ARG A 91 14.39 -8.38 -5.61
C ARG A 91 14.53 -6.88 -5.36
N PHE A 92 13.89 -6.35 -4.31
CA PHE A 92 13.84 -4.91 -4.01
C PHE A 92 15.22 -4.22 -4.04
N PRO A 93 16.30 -4.72 -3.37
CA PRO A 93 17.58 -4.02 -3.36
C PRO A 93 18.19 -3.87 -4.77
N LEU A 94 18.03 -4.88 -5.61
CA LEU A 94 18.54 -4.87 -6.99
C LEU A 94 17.71 -3.90 -7.85
N MET A 95 16.40 -3.94 -7.74
CA MET A 95 15.50 -3.05 -8.47
C MET A 95 15.71 -1.59 -8.08
N ALA A 96 15.78 -1.29 -6.79
CA ALA A 96 16.06 0.06 -6.28
C ALA A 96 17.37 0.61 -6.85
N LYS A 97 18.42 -0.22 -6.85
CA LYS A 97 19.73 0.16 -7.44
C LYS A 97 19.63 0.49 -8.93
N ASN A 98 18.84 -0.27 -9.71
CA ASN A 98 18.65 -0.03 -11.15
C ASN A 98 17.98 1.32 -11.43
N PHE A 99 17.16 1.81 -10.50
CA PHE A 99 16.55 3.14 -10.57
C PHE A 99 17.38 4.23 -9.88
N GLY A 100 18.61 3.92 -9.43
CA GLY A 100 19.47 4.88 -8.73
C GLY A 100 18.99 5.22 -7.31
N ILE A 101 18.09 4.41 -6.75
CA ILE A 101 17.51 4.61 -5.43
C ILE A 101 18.36 3.84 -4.42
N ASN A 102 18.95 4.56 -3.48
CA ASN A 102 19.74 3.94 -2.40
C ASN A 102 18.80 3.64 -1.21
N SER A 103 18.07 2.55 -1.31
CA SER A 103 17.18 2.08 -0.25
C SER A 103 17.46 0.60 0.05
N ASN A 104 17.65 0.28 1.32
CA ASN A 104 17.81 -1.08 1.83
C ASN A 104 16.54 -1.52 2.59
N THR A 105 15.38 -1.19 2.04
CA THR A 105 14.10 -1.49 2.67
C THR A 105 13.72 -2.94 2.41
N THR A 106 13.99 -3.81 3.36
CA THR A 106 13.36 -5.13 3.41
C THR A 106 12.49 -5.19 4.65
N ILE A 107 11.22 -5.41 4.47
CA ILE A 107 10.28 -5.65 5.57
C ILE A 107 9.55 -6.97 5.30
N GLU A 108 9.47 -7.77 6.37
CA GLU A 108 8.66 -8.98 6.34
C GLU A 108 7.17 -8.63 6.29
N ILE A 109 6.42 -9.39 5.50
CA ILE A 109 4.96 -9.33 5.50
C ILE A 109 4.44 -9.81 6.84
N GLY A 110 3.56 -9.03 7.45
CA GLY A 110 2.97 -9.34 8.75
C GLY A 110 1.83 -10.35 8.65
N ASN A 111 1.08 -10.30 7.56
CA ASN A 111 -0.05 -11.19 7.29
C ASN A 111 -0.26 -11.34 5.79
N TYR A 112 -0.71 -12.52 5.35
CA TYR A 112 -1.06 -12.75 3.95
C TYR A 112 -2.55 -12.52 3.71
N LEU A 113 -2.83 -11.80 2.63
CA LEU A 113 -4.17 -11.55 2.12
C LEU A 113 -4.53 -12.60 1.05
N ASN A 114 -5.75 -13.08 1.09
CA ASN A 114 -6.27 -14.04 0.11
C ASN A 114 -7.51 -13.46 -0.57
N ASP A 115 -7.86 -14.03 -1.72
CA ASP A 115 -9.08 -13.67 -2.43
C ASP A 115 -10.33 -13.87 -1.53
N ASN A 116 -11.25 -12.91 -1.58
CA ASN A 116 -12.46 -12.84 -0.76
C ASN A 116 -12.25 -12.63 0.75
N ASP A 117 -11.02 -12.40 1.22
CA ASP A 117 -10.81 -11.95 2.60
C ASP A 117 -11.57 -10.64 2.85
N THR A 118 -12.10 -10.50 4.06
CA THR A 118 -12.76 -9.27 4.51
C THR A 118 -11.90 -8.55 5.54
N ILE A 119 -11.61 -7.29 5.28
CA ILE A 119 -10.89 -6.39 6.18
C ILE A 119 -11.88 -5.41 6.79
N THR A 120 -11.98 -5.39 8.12
CA THR A 120 -12.88 -4.47 8.83
C THR A 120 -12.11 -3.59 9.80
N LEU A 121 -12.47 -2.31 9.86
CA LEU A 121 -12.00 -1.34 10.85
C LEU A 121 -13.10 -0.29 11.12
N GLY A 122 -13.84 -0.42 12.21
CA GLY A 122 -15.02 0.41 12.47
C GLY A 122 -16.05 0.25 11.33
N ASN A 123 -16.42 1.37 10.71
CA ASN A 123 -17.31 1.40 9.54
C ASN A 123 -16.60 1.17 8.18
N ILE A 124 -15.30 0.92 8.19
CA ILE A 124 -14.57 0.54 6.97
C ILE A 124 -14.70 -0.97 6.79
N LYS A 125 -15.20 -1.38 5.62
CA LYS A 125 -15.24 -2.77 5.19
C LYS A 125 -14.68 -2.88 3.78
N LEU A 126 -13.62 -3.67 3.63
CA LEU A 126 -12.98 -3.91 2.34
C LEU A 126 -13.03 -5.41 2.04
N THR A 127 -13.38 -5.75 0.80
CA THR A 127 -13.21 -7.10 0.26
C THR A 127 -11.91 -7.14 -0.54
N VAL A 128 -11.07 -8.12 -0.28
CA VAL A 128 -9.86 -8.38 -1.06
C VAL A 128 -10.27 -9.12 -2.33
N LEU A 129 -9.90 -8.58 -3.48
CA LEU A 129 -10.10 -9.24 -4.79
C LEU A 129 -8.72 -9.57 -5.36
N HIS A 130 -8.43 -10.84 -5.59
CA HIS A 130 -7.18 -11.21 -6.26
C HIS A 130 -7.27 -10.84 -7.74
N THR A 131 -6.44 -9.88 -8.16
CA THR A 131 -6.42 -9.30 -9.52
C THR A 131 -5.03 -9.43 -10.14
N PRO A 132 -4.55 -10.68 -10.37
CA PRO A 132 -3.23 -10.91 -10.94
C PRO A 132 -3.16 -10.43 -12.40
N GLY A 133 -1.96 -10.08 -12.84
CA GLY A 133 -1.69 -9.61 -14.21
C GLY A 133 -0.54 -8.62 -14.24
N HIS A 134 -0.63 -7.51 -13.50
CA HIS A 134 0.47 -6.57 -13.31
C HIS A 134 1.56 -7.16 -12.41
N SER A 135 1.15 -7.87 -11.36
CA SER A 135 1.99 -8.77 -10.57
C SER A 135 1.24 -10.07 -10.26
N PRO A 136 1.93 -11.18 -9.95
CA PRO A 136 1.27 -12.44 -9.61
C PRO A 136 0.40 -12.37 -8.35
N GLY A 137 0.78 -11.54 -7.39
CA GLY A 137 0.07 -11.33 -6.12
C GLY A 137 -0.75 -10.04 -6.07
N GLY A 138 -1.02 -9.43 -7.21
CA GLY A 138 -1.82 -8.21 -7.27
C GLY A 138 -3.21 -8.42 -6.66
N VAL A 139 -3.61 -7.53 -5.75
CA VAL A 139 -4.95 -7.49 -5.16
C VAL A 139 -5.55 -6.09 -5.30
N SER A 140 -6.87 -6.04 -5.38
CA SER A 140 -7.64 -4.81 -5.29
C SER A 140 -8.48 -4.85 -4.03
N PHE A 141 -8.67 -3.70 -3.37
CA PHE A 141 -9.52 -3.58 -2.19
C PHE A 141 -10.83 -2.90 -2.56
N TYR A 142 -11.94 -3.62 -2.46
CA TYR A 142 -13.26 -3.11 -2.79
C TYR A 142 -14.04 -2.72 -1.54
N ALA A 143 -14.39 -1.44 -1.44
CA ALA A 143 -15.26 -0.87 -0.42
C ALA A 143 -16.68 -0.74 -1.00
N GLU A 144 -17.52 -1.77 -0.79
CA GLU A 144 -18.86 -1.83 -1.39
C GLU A 144 -19.75 -0.68 -0.93
N ASP A 145 -19.78 -0.41 0.37
CA ASP A 145 -20.64 0.63 0.95
C ASP A 145 -20.28 2.05 0.47
N ASP A 146 -19.02 2.27 0.11
CA ASP A 146 -18.51 3.56 -0.38
C ASP A 146 -18.38 3.58 -1.93
N HIS A 147 -18.68 2.48 -2.61
CA HIS A 147 -18.54 2.31 -4.07
C HIS A 147 -17.14 2.65 -4.60
N CYS A 148 -16.10 2.29 -3.83
CA CYS A 148 -14.71 2.58 -4.15
C CYS A 148 -13.90 1.31 -4.37
N LEU A 149 -12.98 1.34 -5.35
CA LEU A 149 -12.01 0.28 -5.61
C LEU A 149 -10.59 0.87 -5.55
N PHE A 150 -9.74 0.31 -4.70
CA PHE A 150 -8.32 0.63 -4.63
C PHE A 150 -7.57 -0.47 -5.37
N SER A 151 -7.30 -0.24 -6.66
CA SER A 151 -6.83 -1.26 -7.59
C SER A 151 -5.32 -1.34 -7.76
N GLY A 152 -4.56 -0.46 -7.08
CA GLY A 152 -3.13 -0.32 -7.39
C GLY A 152 -2.93 -0.15 -8.89
N ASP A 153 -1.99 -0.88 -9.43
CA ASP A 153 -1.62 -0.83 -10.85
C ASP A 153 -2.40 -1.81 -11.75
N SER A 154 -3.50 -2.41 -11.23
CA SER A 154 -4.38 -3.24 -12.07
C SER A 154 -5.22 -2.39 -13.04
N LEU A 155 -5.74 -1.22 -12.58
CA LEU A 155 -6.60 -0.34 -13.38
C LEU A 155 -6.17 1.12 -13.25
N PHE A 156 -6.12 1.81 -14.38
CA PHE A 156 -5.90 3.25 -14.50
C PHE A 156 -7.05 3.91 -15.27
N LEU A 157 -7.14 5.24 -15.22
CA LEU A 157 -8.14 5.95 -16.01
C LEU A 157 -7.88 5.73 -17.52
N GLY A 158 -8.75 4.94 -18.15
CA GLY A 158 -8.65 4.63 -19.58
C GLY A 158 -7.59 3.60 -19.97
N SER A 159 -6.97 2.90 -19.00
CA SER A 159 -5.93 1.91 -19.24
C SER A 159 -5.91 0.81 -18.17
N VAL A 160 -5.11 -0.20 -18.39
CA VAL A 160 -4.77 -1.25 -17.43
C VAL A 160 -3.26 -1.27 -17.18
N GLY A 161 -2.83 -1.83 -16.07
CA GLY A 161 -1.41 -2.05 -15.79
C GLY A 161 -0.74 -2.93 -16.84
N ARG A 162 0.56 -2.70 -17.05
CA ARG A 162 1.36 -3.59 -17.91
C ARG A 162 1.48 -4.97 -17.26
N THR A 163 1.60 -6.02 -18.09
CA THR A 163 1.60 -7.42 -17.65
C THR A 163 2.88 -8.18 -18.04
N ASP A 164 3.96 -7.45 -18.30
CA ASP A 164 5.24 -7.98 -18.81
C ASP A 164 6.43 -7.75 -17.86
N LEU A 165 6.16 -7.54 -16.56
CA LEU A 165 7.19 -7.20 -15.56
C LEU A 165 7.76 -8.43 -14.83
N ASP A 166 6.97 -9.50 -14.64
CA ASP A 166 7.30 -10.68 -13.82
C ASP A 166 7.04 -12.02 -14.55
#